data_0e64f8d7aeec1653183ded16ea57a3b7
#
_entry.id   0e64f8d7aeec1653183ded16ea57a3b7
#
_cell.length_a   1.000
_cell.length_b   1.000
_cell.length_c   1.000
_cell.angle_alpha   90.00
_cell.angle_beta   90.00
_cell.angle_gamma   90.00
#
_symmetry.space_group_name_H-M   'P 1'
#
loop_
_entity.id
_entity.type
_entity.pdbx_description
1 polymer ?
#
loop_
_entity_poly.entity_id
_entity_poly.type
_entity_poly.pdbx_seq_one_letter_code
_entity_poly.pdbx_strand_id
1 'polypeptide(L)'
;SEYDPSNAISQAVLNLQYDNNVVSVFAAGNSGGDGSDLQTNPYASIPLVIGVAALEHDGSGIAGFSSRGDMTKPQTWPDIGAPGVNIWATAPRATLIDILQRPSDDDLYYMAISGTSMATPHIAGVATLLYQAAPSLGVADYLYEDHETLEGEWYGDRIDTFVSEAELIMELSGRYIEGGQSNANGTVSKTGMTHDWGQGHGLIDTKYAVQMALTLESMRNADEDGDGILDNEM
;
A
#
# COMPACT_ATOMS: atom_id res chain seq x y z
N SER A 1 -1.15 5.08 -18.07
CA SER A 1 0.26 5.49 -18.26
C SER A 1 1.08 4.98 -17.10
N GLU A 2 2.29 4.56 -17.38
CA GLU A 2 3.26 4.14 -16.36
C GLU A 2 3.70 5.34 -15.51
N TYR A 3 4.31 5.05 -14.36
CA TYR A 3 5.00 6.01 -13.53
C TYR A 3 6.01 6.82 -14.37
N ASP A 4 6.00 8.13 -14.20
CA ASP A 4 6.93 9.05 -14.86
C ASP A 4 7.77 9.77 -13.78
N PRO A 5 9.06 9.45 -13.67
CA PRO A 5 9.94 10.06 -12.69
C PRO A 5 10.15 11.56 -12.90
N SER A 6 9.97 12.06 -14.12
CA SER A 6 10.10 13.50 -14.43
C SER A 6 8.86 14.31 -14.04
N ASN A 7 7.76 13.65 -13.69
CA ASN A 7 6.52 14.31 -13.31
C ASN A 7 6.68 15.01 -11.95
N ALA A 8 6.31 16.29 -11.88
CA ALA A 8 6.45 17.09 -10.68
C ALA A 8 5.68 16.53 -9.47
N ILE A 9 4.54 15.84 -9.68
CA ILE A 9 3.79 15.19 -8.60
C ILE A 9 4.57 13.99 -8.08
N SER A 10 5.12 13.16 -8.98
CA SER A 10 5.94 12.02 -8.60
C SER A 10 7.13 12.43 -7.76
N GLN A 11 7.85 13.48 -8.19
CA GLN A 11 8.97 14.03 -7.43
C GLN A 11 8.57 14.59 -6.08
N ALA A 12 7.44 15.31 -6.00
CA ALA A 12 6.95 15.87 -4.74
C ALA A 12 6.58 14.76 -3.75
N VAL A 13 5.94 13.67 -4.21
CA VAL A 13 5.56 12.53 -3.37
C VAL A 13 6.79 11.80 -2.86
N LEU A 14 7.78 11.54 -3.72
CA LEU A 14 9.04 10.91 -3.31
C LEU A 14 9.79 11.74 -2.28
N ASN A 15 9.89 13.06 -2.48
CA ASN A 15 10.55 13.97 -1.52
C ASN A 15 9.81 14.00 -0.18
N LEU A 16 8.46 13.99 -0.18
CA LEU A 16 7.69 13.92 1.06
C LEU A 16 8.01 12.67 1.86
N GLN A 17 8.15 11.55 1.19
CA GLN A 17 8.41 10.27 1.84
C GLN A 17 9.88 10.17 2.28
N TYR A 18 10.81 10.46 1.39
CA TYR A 18 12.23 10.31 1.63
C TYR A 18 12.77 11.34 2.64
N ASP A 19 12.47 12.63 2.41
CA ASP A 19 13.03 13.71 3.24
C ASP A 19 12.26 13.93 4.54
N ASN A 20 10.96 13.58 4.56
CA ASN A 20 10.06 13.94 5.66
C ASN A 20 9.38 12.75 6.32
N ASN A 21 9.68 11.53 5.86
CA ASN A 21 9.07 10.29 6.37
C ASN A 21 7.52 10.32 6.37
N VAL A 22 6.93 10.90 5.31
CA VAL A 22 5.48 10.96 5.12
C VAL A 22 5.04 9.82 4.23
N VAL A 23 4.35 8.84 4.78
CA VAL A 23 3.78 7.73 3.99
C VAL A 23 2.68 8.23 3.08
N SER A 24 2.82 7.94 1.81
CA SER A 24 1.83 8.25 0.77
C SER A 24 1.08 6.99 0.36
N VAL A 25 -0.25 7.07 0.38
CA VAL A 25 -1.14 5.94 0.06
C VAL A 25 -2.04 6.34 -1.10
N PHE A 26 -2.02 5.61 -2.20
CA PHE A 26 -2.81 5.91 -3.38
C PHE A 26 -3.74 4.76 -3.79
N ALA A 27 -4.92 5.13 -4.26
CA ALA A 27 -5.86 4.19 -4.84
C ALA A 27 -5.34 3.63 -6.17
N ALA A 28 -5.37 2.32 -6.35
CA ALA A 28 -4.93 1.68 -7.59
C ALA A 28 -5.78 2.07 -8.81
N GLY A 29 -7.03 2.50 -8.60
CA GLY A 29 -7.96 2.90 -9.66
C GLY A 29 -9.14 1.95 -9.80
N ASN A 30 -10.14 2.35 -10.60
CA ASN A 30 -11.41 1.64 -10.74
C ASN A 30 -11.71 1.22 -12.20
N SER A 31 -10.68 0.87 -12.96
CA SER A 31 -10.79 0.50 -14.37
C SER A 31 -10.86 -1.03 -14.59
N GLY A 32 -10.79 -1.82 -13.53
CA GLY A 32 -10.78 -3.29 -13.64
C GLY A 32 -9.52 -3.80 -14.35
N GLY A 33 -9.72 -4.65 -15.35
CA GLY A 33 -8.66 -5.27 -16.14
C GLY A 33 -8.46 -6.75 -15.84
N ASP A 34 -7.59 -7.39 -16.59
CA ASP A 34 -7.26 -8.81 -16.49
C ASP A 34 -5.73 -9.06 -16.40
N GLY A 35 -4.95 -7.98 -16.25
CA GLY A 35 -3.50 -8.02 -16.22
C GLY A 35 -2.82 -7.99 -17.59
N SER A 36 -3.57 -8.02 -18.70
CA SER A 36 -2.99 -7.92 -20.05
C SER A 36 -2.55 -6.51 -20.42
N ASP A 37 -3.16 -5.52 -19.76
CA ASP A 37 -2.88 -4.10 -19.95
C ASP A 37 -2.81 -3.39 -18.59
N LEU A 38 -2.01 -2.34 -18.52
CA LEU A 38 -1.89 -1.48 -17.35
C LEU A 38 -3.15 -0.66 -17.12
N GLN A 39 -3.87 -0.94 -16.03
CA GLN A 39 -5.07 -0.21 -15.61
C GLN A 39 -4.87 0.58 -14.32
N THR A 40 -3.76 0.36 -13.60
CA THR A 40 -3.46 1.08 -12.35
C THR A 40 -3.20 2.56 -12.58
N ASN A 41 -3.54 3.35 -11.58
CA ASN A 41 -3.22 4.76 -11.50
C ASN A 41 -1.69 4.94 -11.47
N PRO A 42 -1.08 5.77 -12.31
CA PRO A 42 0.37 5.95 -12.35
C PRO A 42 0.95 6.45 -11.03
N TYR A 43 0.17 7.16 -10.21
CA TYR A 43 0.62 7.62 -8.89
C TYR A 43 0.66 6.50 -7.84
N ALA A 44 -0.12 5.43 -8.04
CA ALA A 44 -0.07 4.24 -7.19
C ALA A 44 1.13 3.33 -7.52
N SER A 45 1.88 3.65 -8.57
CA SER A 45 3.10 2.92 -8.97
C SER A 45 4.36 3.78 -8.78
N ILE A 46 4.27 4.88 -8.05
CA ILE A 46 5.45 5.66 -7.64
C ILE A 46 6.20 4.83 -6.58
N PRO A 47 7.51 4.66 -6.68
CA PRO A 47 8.30 3.98 -5.65
C PRO A 47 8.04 4.58 -4.25
N LEU A 48 8.02 3.74 -3.23
CA LEU A 48 7.72 4.09 -1.83
C LEU A 48 6.25 4.51 -1.56
N VAL A 49 5.39 4.52 -2.57
CA VAL A 49 3.96 4.76 -2.41
C VAL A 49 3.23 3.44 -2.21
N ILE A 50 2.32 3.40 -1.29
CA ILE A 50 1.48 2.23 -1.08
C ILE A 50 0.28 2.30 -2.03
N GLY A 51 0.29 1.49 -3.09
CA GLY A 51 -0.79 1.33 -4.05
C GLY A 51 -1.85 0.34 -3.53
N VAL A 52 -3.11 0.79 -3.43
CA VAL A 52 -4.15 0.02 -2.75
C VAL A 52 -5.20 -0.52 -3.70
N ALA A 53 -5.35 -1.86 -3.72
CA ALA A 53 -6.44 -2.56 -4.37
C ALA A 53 -7.72 -2.57 -3.51
N ALA A 54 -8.88 -2.60 -4.18
CA ALA A 54 -10.16 -2.81 -3.51
C ALA A 54 -10.52 -4.30 -3.48
N LEU A 55 -10.82 -4.80 -2.31
CA LEU A 55 -11.33 -6.14 -2.07
C LEU A 55 -12.83 -6.10 -1.72
N GLU A 56 -13.49 -7.25 -1.85
CA GLU A 56 -14.85 -7.44 -1.33
C GLU A 56 -14.88 -7.18 0.17
N HIS A 57 -16.03 -6.74 0.67
CA HIS A 57 -16.19 -6.35 2.08
C HIS A 57 -15.81 -7.46 3.07
N ASP A 58 -16.07 -8.70 2.71
CA ASP A 58 -15.75 -9.89 3.52
C ASP A 58 -14.32 -10.43 3.28
N GLY A 59 -13.56 -9.78 2.41
CA GLY A 59 -12.22 -10.21 2.03
C GLY A 59 -12.17 -11.51 1.24
N SER A 60 -13.29 -11.91 0.59
CA SER A 60 -13.39 -13.14 -0.18
C SER A 60 -12.76 -13.08 -1.56
N GLY A 61 -12.50 -11.88 -2.09
CA GLY A 61 -11.96 -11.70 -3.44
C GLY A 61 -11.62 -10.24 -3.75
N ILE A 62 -11.12 -10.05 -4.96
CA ILE A 62 -10.79 -8.73 -5.49
C ILE A 62 -12.06 -8.14 -6.12
N ALA A 63 -12.38 -6.90 -5.79
CA ALA A 63 -13.49 -6.19 -6.42
C ALA A 63 -13.30 -6.12 -7.94
N GLY A 64 -14.34 -6.44 -8.71
CA GLY A 64 -14.24 -6.52 -10.18
C GLY A 64 -13.78 -5.22 -10.84
N PHE A 65 -14.08 -4.08 -10.24
CA PHE A 65 -13.68 -2.76 -10.72
C PHE A 65 -12.25 -2.37 -10.32
N SER A 66 -11.63 -2.99 -9.30
CA SER A 66 -10.28 -2.62 -8.85
C SER A 66 -9.29 -2.73 -10.01
N SER A 67 -8.53 -1.68 -10.29
CA SER A 67 -7.57 -1.67 -11.38
C SER A 67 -6.49 -2.72 -11.20
N ARG A 68 -6.15 -3.39 -12.30
CA ARG A 68 -5.09 -4.41 -12.39
C ARG A 68 -3.82 -3.79 -12.94
N GLY A 69 -2.68 -4.18 -12.38
CA GLY A 69 -1.37 -3.92 -12.99
C GLY A 69 -1.14 -4.77 -14.24
N ASP A 70 -0.11 -4.45 -15.00
CA ASP A 70 0.37 -5.28 -16.12
C ASP A 70 1.08 -6.52 -15.55
N MET A 71 0.63 -7.73 -15.89
CA MET A 71 1.19 -8.98 -15.38
C MET A 71 2.69 -9.15 -15.69
N THR A 72 3.20 -8.45 -16.70
CA THR A 72 4.61 -8.50 -17.08
C THR A 72 5.46 -7.43 -16.40
N LYS A 73 4.82 -6.53 -15.62
CA LYS A 73 5.47 -5.37 -15.00
C LYS A 73 5.12 -5.26 -13.51
N PRO A 74 5.79 -6.02 -12.64
CA PRO A 74 5.49 -6.05 -11.20
C PRO A 74 5.46 -4.67 -10.52
N GLN A 75 6.28 -3.72 -10.99
CA GLN A 75 6.29 -2.34 -10.49
C GLN A 75 4.99 -1.56 -10.72
N THR A 76 4.04 -2.12 -11.47
CA THR A 76 2.72 -1.52 -11.72
C THR A 76 1.60 -2.16 -10.91
N TRP A 77 1.93 -3.17 -10.10
CA TRP A 77 0.95 -3.89 -9.30
C TRP A 77 0.56 -3.08 -8.06
N PRO A 78 -0.66 -3.25 -7.55
CA PRO A 78 -0.94 -2.78 -6.19
C PRO A 78 -0.02 -3.47 -5.18
N ASP A 79 0.28 -2.82 -4.06
CA ASP A 79 1.11 -3.40 -3.01
C ASP A 79 0.26 -4.23 -2.05
N ILE A 80 -0.91 -3.71 -1.68
CA ILE A 80 -1.79 -4.31 -0.68
C ILE A 80 -3.27 -4.07 -1.02
N GLY A 81 -4.15 -4.90 -0.50
CA GLY A 81 -5.58 -4.76 -0.63
C GLY A 81 -6.30 -4.49 0.69
N ALA A 82 -7.41 -3.77 0.61
CA ALA A 82 -8.30 -3.52 1.73
C ALA A 82 -9.77 -3.55 1.27
N PRO A 83 -10.75 -3.68 2.19
CA PRO A 83 -12.16 -3.62 1.84
C PRO A 83 -12.52 -2.31 1.12
N GLY A 84 -13.09 -2.42 -0.08
CA GLY A 84 -13.46 -1.30 -0.94
C GLY A 84 -14.87 -1.38 -1.51
N VAL A 85 -15.67 -2.39 -1.14
CA VAL A 85 -17.02 -2.61 -1.65
C VAL A 85 -18.05 -2.36 -0.54
N ASN A 86 -19.06 -1.53 -0.84
CA ASN A 86 -20.14 -1.17 0.09
C ASN A 86 -19.62 -0.65 1.44
N ILE A 87 -18.66 0.25 1.40
CA ILE A 87 -18.09 0.84 2.62
C ILE A 87 -18.99 1.96 3.12
N TRP A 88 -19.52 1.77 4.31
CA TRP A 88 -20.40 2.72 4.98
C TRP A 88 -19.59 3.85 5.65
N ALA A 89 -19.97 5.08 5.36
CA ALA A 89 -19.39 6.26 6.00
C ALA A 89 -20.42 7.35 6.15
N THR A 90 -20.09 8.41 6.91
CA THR A 90 -20.94 9.58 7.04
C THR A 90 -21.10 10.27 5.68
N ALA A 91 -22.33 10.63 5.34
CA ALA A 91 -22.66 11.30 4.08
C ALA A 91 -22.75 12.81 4.28
N PRO A 92 -22.00 13.62 3.51
CA PRO A 92 -22.17 15.06 3.50
C PRO A 92 -23.54 15.40 2.87
N ARG A 93 -24.33 16.23 3.52
CA ARG A 93 -25.63 16.64 3.00
C ARG A 93 -25.53 17.64 1.86
N ALA A 94 -26.49 17.56 0.94
CA ALA A 94 -26.65 18.50 -0.17
C ALA A 94 -25.44 18.61 -1.10
N THR A 95 -24.67 17.53 -1.22
CA THR A 95 -23.59 17.39 -2.20
C THR A 95 -24.05 16.61 -3.41
N LEU A 96 -23.33 16.71 -4.53
CA LEU A 96 -23.61 15.95 -5.74
C LEU A 96 -23.56 14.44 -5.50
N ILE A 97 -22.62 13.97 -4.68
CA ILE A 97 -22.50 12.57 -4.28
C ILE A 97 -23.75 12.11 -3.51
N ASP A 98 -24.22 12.92 -2.59
CA ASP A 98 -25.44 12.68 -1.85
C ASP A 98 -26.65 12.50 -2.77
N ILE A 99 -26.80 13.41 -3.74
CA ILE A 99 -27.91 13.39 -4.69
C ILE A 99 -27.87 12.18 -5.63
N LEU A 100 -26.68 11.77 -6.07
CA LEU A 100 -26.52 10.75 -7.10
C LEU A 100 -26.43 9.31 -6.56
N GLN A 101 -25.97 9.14 -5.32
CA GLN A 101 -25.65 7.82 -4.78
C GLN A 101 -26.42 7.45 -3.52
N ARG A 102 -27.22 8.35 -2.96
CA ARG A 102 -28.04 8.02 -1.80
C ARG A 102 -29.10 6.99 -2.19
N PRO A 103 -29.11 5.81 -1.56
CA PRO A 103 -30.27 4.94 -1.65
C PRO A 103 -31.50 5.68 -1.11
N SER A 104 -32.63 5.52 -1.77
CA SER A 104 -33.86 6.17 -1.35
C SER A 104 -34.14 5.94 0.15
N ASP A 105 -34.24 6.99 0.89
CA ASP A 105 -35.13 7.32 1.99
C ASP A 105 -34.70 7.18 3.43
N ASP A 106 -33.90 6.26 3.91
CA ASP A 106 -33.93 5.98 5.34
C ASP A 106 -32.70 6.43 6.15
N ASP A 107 -31.53 6.62 5.52
CA ASP A 107 -30.36 7.06 6.28
C ASP A 107 -29.84 8.43 5.82
N LEU A 108 -30.26 9.47 6.55
CA LEU A 108 -29.89 10.86 6.24
C LEU A 108 -28.42 11.20 6.52
N TYR A 109 -27.68 10.30 7.18
CA TYR A 109 -26.36 10.59 7.72
C TYR A 109 -25.26 9.67 7.22
N TYR A 110 -25.63 8.53 6.68
CA TYR A 110 -24.70 7.52 6.21
C TYR A 110 -25.00 7.10 4.78
N MET A 111 -23.97 6.70 4.06
CA MET A 111 -24.10 6.11 2.74
C MET A 111 -23.00 5.06 2.53
N ALA A 112 -23.30 4.07 1.69
CA ALA A 112 -22.32 3.09 1.26
C ALA A 112 -21.89 3.40 -0.17
N ILE A 113 -20.60 3.45 -0.39
CA ILE A 113 -20.00 3.55 -1.73
C ILE A 113 -18.89 2.53 -1.92
N SER A 114 -18.55 2.28 -3.17
CA SER A 114 -17.51 1.31 -3.53
C SER A 114 -16.43 1.97 -4.39
N GLY A 115 -15.19 1.58 -4.19
CA GLY A 115 -14.04 2.07 -4.94
C GLY A 115 -12.72 1.76 -4.25
N THR A 116 -11.63 1.78 -4.99
CA THR A 116 -10.28 1.77 -4.40
C THR A 116 -10.05 2.99 -3.51
N SER A 117 -10.76 4.10 -3.77
CA SER A 117 -10.81 5.27 -2.89
C SER A 117 -11.40 5.00 -1.49
N MET A 118 -12.17 3.92 -1.32
CA MET A 118 -12.70 3.46 -0.04
C MET A 118 -11.74 2.47 0.65
N ALA A 119 -10.98 1.72 -0.12
CA ALA A 119 -9.93 0.85 0.41
C ALA A 119 -8.72 1.65 0.94
N THR A 120 -8.30 2.68 0.23
CA THR A 120 -7.14 3.52 0.56
C THR A 120 -7.14 4.07 1.99
N PRO A 121 -8.23 4.67 2.52
CA PRO A 121 -8.23 5.18 3.89
C PRO A 121 -8.12 4.11 4.97
N HIS A 122 -8.45 2.84 4.68
CA HIS A 122 -8.17 1.74 5.61
C HIS A 122 -6.65 1.56 5.76
N ILE A 123 -5.91 1.56 4.66
CA ILE A 123 -4.45 1.44 4.67
C ILE A 123 -3.80 2.68 5.32
N ALA A 124 -4.29 3.88 5.05
CA ALA A 124 -3.82 5.09 5.73
C ALA A 124 -4.05 5.01 7.25
N GLY A 125 -5.18 4.43 7.68
CA GLY A 125 -5.44 4.14 9.09
C GLY A 125 -4.46 3.12 9.68
N VAL A 126 -4.13 2.06 8.94
CA VAL A 126 -3.11 1.08 9.35
C VAL A 126 -1.74 1.77 9.47
N ALA A 127 -1.32 2.57 8.49
CA ALA A 127 -0.07 3.33 8.56
C ALA A 127 0.02 4.17 9.85
N THR A 128 -1.08 4.86 10.19
CA THR A 128 -1.16 5.65 11.44
C THR A 128 -0.93 4.78 12.68
N LEU A 129 -1.51 3.58 12.73
CA LEU A 129 -1.32 2.64 13.84
C LEU A 129 0.12 2.10 13.89
N LEU A 130 0.74 1.86 12.73
CA LEU A 130 2.13 1.42 12.67
C LEU A 130 3.08 2.48 13.25
N TYR A 131 2.95 3.75 12.83
CA TYR A 131 3.76 4.84 13.38
C TYR A 131 3.47 5.14 14.86
N GLN A 132 2.25 4.86 15.34
CA GLN A 132 1.96 4.91 16.77
C GLN A 132 2.65 3.77 17.52
N ALA A 133 2.71 2.59 16.94
CA ALA A 133 3.32 1.39 17.54
C ALA A 133 4.86 1.44 17.49
N ALA A 134 5.41 1.99 16.41
CA ALA A 134 6.84 2.08 16.13
C ALA A 134 7.18 3.45 15.52
N PRO A 135 7.40 4.49 16.35
CA PRO A 135 7.75 5.82 15.87
C PRO A 135 9.09 5.89 15.13
N SER A 136 9.94 4.88 15.25
CA SER A 136 11.22 4.78 14.55
C SER A 136 11.12 4.31 13.10
N LEU A 137 9.93 3.95 12.61
CA LEU A 137 9.74 3.54 11.23
C LEU A 137 10.16 4.63 10.25
N GLY A 138 10.86 4.25 9.19
CA GLY A 138 11.37 5.15 8.19
C GLY A 138 11.46 4.52 6.80
N VAL A 139 12.23 5.15 5.94
CA VAL A 139 12.64 4.58 4.64
C VAL A 139 13.98 3.90 4.84
N ALA A 140 14.05 2.61 4.56
CA ALA A 140 15.25 1.82 4.70
C ALA A 140 15.83 1.48 3.32
N ASP A 141 17.16 1.53 3.22
CA ASP A 141 17.93 0.96 2.12
C ASP A 141 18.46 -0.40 2.57
N TYR A 142 17.88 -1.45 2.08
CA TYR A 142 18.28 -2.82 2.48
C TYR A 142 19.47 -3.38 1.71
N LEU A 143 20.00 -2.67 0.71
CA LEU A 143 21.01 -3.21 -0.21
C LEU A 143 22.32 -2.43 -0.32
N TYR A 144 22.43 -1.23 0.25
CA TYR A 144 23.64 -0.41 0.09
C TYR A 144 24.06 0.32 1.38
N GLU A 145 25.28 0.04 1.81
CA GLU A 145 25.95 0.76 2.91
C GLU A 145 26.45 2.17 2.53
N ASP A 146 26.41 2.56 1.24
CA ASP A 146 26.96 3.82 0.74
C ASP A 146 25.88 4.75 0.17
N HIS A 147 25.42 5.68 0.96
CA HIS A 147 24.43 6.70 0.58
C HIS A 147 24.94 7.80 -0.35
N GLU A 148 26.26 7.91 -0.56
CA GLU A 148 26.87 9.03 -1.30
C GLU A 148 26.64 8.99 -2.83
N THR A 149 26.14 7.90 -3.38
CA THR A 149 25.99 7.74 -4.85
C THR A 149 24.58 7.98 -5.39
N LEU A 150 23.64 8.46 -4.57
CA LEU A 150 22.23 8.57 -4.95
C LEU A 150 21.88 9.80 -5.81
N GLU A 151 22.76 10.80 -5.90
CA GLU A 151 22.52 11.97 -6.74
C GLU A 151 22.64 11.60 -8.23
N GLY A 152 21.54 11.16 -8.84
CA GLY A 152 21.43 11.02 -10.30
C GLY A 152 20.95 9.66 -10.84
N GLU A 153 20.86 8.62 -10.02
CA GLU A 153 20.48 7.27 -10.46
C GLU A 153 19.14 6.76 -9.90
N TRP A 154 18.30 7.62 -9.35
CA TRP A 154 17.03 7.30 -8.73
C TRP A 154 16.04 6.54 -9.62
N TYR A 155 16.24 6.55 -10.92
CA TYR A 155 15.24 6.14 -11.90
C TYR A 155 15.67 4.97 -12.79
N GLY A 156 16.79 4.32 -12.46
CA GLY A 156 17.26 3.12 -13.12
C GLY A 156 16.90 1.85 -12.35
N ASP A 157 17.75 0.85 -12.44
CA ASP A 157 17.58 -0.50 -11.88
C ASP A 157 17.52 -0.56 -10.32
N ARG A 158 17.55 0.58 -9.63
CA ARG A 158 17.60 0.68 -8.15
C ARG A 158 16.26 0.97 -7.47
N ILE A 159 15.17 1.15 -8.20
CA ILE A 159 13.82 1.35 -7.63
C ILE A 159 13.45 0.25 -6.63
N ASP A 160 14.03 -0.92 -6.79
CA ASP A 160 13.79 -2.10 -5.98
C ASP A 160 14.56 -2.14 -4.64
N THR A 161 15.34 -1.12 -4.29
CA THR A 161 16.22 -1.16 -3.11
C THR A 161 15.70 -0.35 -1.93
N PHE A 162 14.87 0.65 -2.20
CA PHE A 162 14.24 1.47 -1.16
C PHE A 162 12.84 0.96 -0.87
N VAL A 163 12.56 0.71 0.38
CA VAL A 163 11.23 0.31 0.85
C VAL A 163 10.88 1.17 2.06
N SER A 164 9.67 1.67 2.09
CA SER A 164 9.09 2.20 3.32
C SER A 164 8.92 1.03 4.30
N GLU A 165 9.45 1.13 5.51
CA GLU A 165 9.28 0.07 6.51
C GLU A 165 7.81 -0.18 6.84
N ALA A 166 6.98 0.88 6.82
CA ALA A 166 5.55 0.74 7.00
C ALA A 166 4.92 -0.08 5.86
N GLU A 167 5.34 0.15 4.61
CA GLU A 167 4.92 -0.62 3.44
C GLU A 167 5.35 -2.09 3.57
N LEU A 168 6.62 -2.34 3.87
CA LEU A 168 7.15 -3.69 4.05
C LEU A 168 6.40 -4.47 5.14
N ILE A 169 6.11 -3.85 6.28
CA ILE A 169 5.33 -4.46 7.35
C ILE A 169 3.92 -4.82 6.87
N MET A 170 3.29 -3.95 6.08
CA MET A 170 1.95 -4.21 5.53
C MET A 170 1.98 -5.36 4.53
N GLU A 171 2.94 -5.41 3.62
CA GLU A 171 3.14 -6.49 2.66
C GLU A 171 3.39 -7.83 3.34
N LEU A 172 4.30 -7.86 4.33
CA LEU A 172 4.60 -9.06 5.12
C LEU A 172 3.41 -9.55 5.95
N SER A 173 2.51 -8.65 6.32
CA SER A 173 1.28 -8.97 7.06
C SER A 173 0.10 -9.29 6.15
N GLY A 174 0.23 -9.08 4.84
CA GLY A 174 -0.81 -9.31 3.87
C GLY A 174 -1.26 -10.78 3.82
N ARG A 175 -2.57 -10.99 3.82
CA ARG A 175 -3.17 -12.32 3.62
C ARG A 175 -3.54 -12.49 2.16
N TYR A 176 -2.72 -13.20 1.41
CA TYR A 176 -2.99 -13.49 0.00
C TYR A 176 -4.28 -14.32 -0.15
N ILE A 177 -5.13 -13.93 -1.10
CA ILE A 177 -6.41 -14.58 -1.40
C ILE A 177 -6.18 -15.54 -2.56
N GLU A 178 -6.04 -16.83 -2.27
CA GLU A 178 -5.88 -17.88 -3.27
C GLU A 178 -7.13 -18.01 -4.13
N GLY A 179 -6.94 -18.15 -5.45
CA GLY A 179 -8.05 -18.28 -6.39
C GLY A 179 -8.90 -17.02 -6.54
N GLY A 180 -8.41 -15.87 -6.12
CA GLY A 180 -9.03 -14.57 -6.37
C GLY A 180 -9.31 -14.36 -7.86
N GLN A 181 -10.16 -13.39 -8.21
CA GLN A 181 -10.63 -13.16 -9.59
C GLN A 181 -9.52 -12.81 -10.60
N SER A 182 -8.28 -12.63 -10.14
CA SER A 182 -7.14 -12.35 -11.01
C SER A 182 -6.69 -13.56 -11.83
N ASN A 183 -7.11 -14.80 -11.49
CA ASN A 183 -6.53 -16.04 -12.03
C ASN A 183 -4.98 -16.02 -12.01
N ALA A 184 -4.41 -15.14 -11.23
CA ALA A 184 -2.99 -14.99 -11.11
C ALA A 184 -2.43 -16.19 -10.36
N ASN A 185 -1.48 -16.85 -10.97
CA ASN A 185 -0.54 -17.64 -10.19
C ASN A 185 0.38 -16.61 -9.54
N GLY A 186 0.11 -16.28 -8.28
CA GLY A 186 0.95 -15.34 -7.54
C GLY A 186 2.42 -15.67 -7.71
N THR A 187 3.22 -14.65 -7.88
CA THR A 187 4.68 -14.78 -7.88
C THR A 187 5.20 -14.53 -6.47
N VAL A 188 6.28 -15.18 -6.10
CA VAL A 188 6.93 -14.93 -4.81
C VAL A 188 7.74 -13.65 -4.93
N SER A 189 7.45 -12.67 -4.09
CA SER A 189 8.19 -11.41 -4.02
C SER A 189 9.62 -11.60 -3.46
N LYS A 190 10.43 -10.56 -3.48
CA LYS A 190 11.76 -10.55 -2.84
C LYS A 190 11.70 -10.83 -1.34
N THR A 191 10.60 -10.49 -0.70
CA THR A 191 10.33 -10.79 0.71
C THR A 191 9.93 -12.25 0.94
N GLY A 192 9.79 -13.06 -0.10
CA GLY A 192 9.30 -14.44 -0.01
C GLY A 192 7.78 -14.56 0.09
N MET A 193 7.05 -13.45 -0.01
CA MET A 193 5.59 -13.43 0.07
C MET A 193 4.97 -13.53 -1.33
N THR A 194 3.80 -14.17 -1.41
CA THR A 194 3.04 -14.26 -2.66
C THR A 194 2.37 -12.92 -2.95
N HIS A 195 2.45 -12.45 -4.19
CA HIS A 195 1.76 -11.24 -4.66
C HIS A 195 1.34 -11.39 -6.13
N ASP A 196 0.39 -10.59 -6.58
CA ASP A 196 -0.08 -10.57 -7.97
C ASP A 196 -0.55 -9.18 -8.43
N TRP A 197 -0.78 -9.06 -9.73
CA TRP A 197 -1.19 -7.80 -10.39
C TRP A 197 -2.59 -7.29 -10.00
N GLY A 198 -3.37 -8.06 -9.26
CA GLY A 198 -4.75 -7.72 -8.88
C GLY A 198 -4.90 -7.27 -7.45
N GLN A 199 -4.20 -7.90 -6.51
CA GLN A 199 -4.36 -7.69 -5.07
C GLN A 199 -3.05 -7.32 -4.36
N GLY A 200 -1.91 -7.30 -5.08
CA GLY A 200 -0.63 -7.19 -4.43
C GLY A 200 -0.40 -8.38 -3.49
N HIS A 201 -0.04 -8.10 -2.24
CA HIS A 201 0.17 -9.09 -1.18
C HIS A 201 -1.15 -9.55 -0.51
N GLY A 202 -2.30 -9.09 -1.00
CA GLY A 202 -3.63 -9.51 -0.53
C GLY A 202 -4.24 -8.60 0.53
N LEU A 203 -5.16 -9.14 1.33
CA LEU A 203 -5.86 -8.40 2.37
C LEU A 203 -4.93 -8.07 3.53
N ILE A 204 -4.86 -6.80 3.90
CA ILE A 204 -4.11 -6.34 5.08
C ILE A 204 -4.58 -7.03 6.37
N ASP A 205 -3.65 -7.59 7.15
CA ASP A 205 -3.89 -8.02 8.53
C ASP A 205 -3.35 -6.96 9.50
N THR A 206 -4.20 -6.02 9.86
CA THR A 206 -3.85 -4.89 10.74
C THR A 206 -3.29 -5.34 12.08
N LYS A 207 -3.84 -6.42 12.65
CA LYS A 207 -3.37 -6.92 13.95
C LYS A 207 -1.94 -7.44 13.85
N TYR A 208 -1.67 -8.22 12.81
CA TYR A 208 -0.35 -8.78 12.62
C TYR A 208 0.67 -7.68 12.27
N ALA A 209 0.29 -6.74 11.40
CA ALA A 209 1.11 -5.57 11.07
C ALA A 209 1.53 -4.77 12.32
N VAL A 210 0.58 -4.45 13.20
CA VAL A 210 0.87 -3.73 14.45
C VAL A 210 1.76 -4.55 15.39
N GLN A 211 1.57 -5.86 15.46
CA GLN A 211 2.44 -6.72 16.26
C GLN A 211 3.88 -6.75 15.74
N MET A 212 4.06 -6.78 14.41
CA MET A 212 5.38 -6.70 13.78
C MET A 212 6.05 -5.35 14.10
N ALA A 213 5.32 -4.24 13.96
CA ALA A 213 5.82 -2.91 14.27
C ALA A 213 6.29 -2.79 15.75
N LEU A 214 5.45 -3.25 16.69
CA LEU A 214 5.82 -3.27 18.13
C LEU A 214 7.05 -4.12 18.40
N THR A 215 7.20 -5.25 17.72
CA THR A 215 8.37 -6.11 17.87
C THR A 215 9.62 -5.41 17.37
N LEU A 216 9.56 -4.81 16.17
CA LEU A 216 10.67 -4.07 15.57
C LEU A 216 11.12 -2.91 16.49
N GLU A 217 10.17 -2.12 16.98
CA GLU A 217 10.46 -1.01 17.90
C GLU A 217 11.08 -1.49 19.21
N SER A 218 10.59 -2.63 19.75
CA SER A 218 11.17 -3.24 20.95
C SER A 218 12.59 -3.72 20.72
N MET A 219 12.89 -4.29 19.55
CA MET A 219 14.24 -4.72 19.19
C MET A 219 15.18 -3.51 19.08
N ARG A 220 14.77 -2.45 18.42
CA ARG A 220 15.56 -1.21 18.27
C ARG A 220 15.84 -0.54 19.61
N ASN A 221 14.87 -0.55 20.52
CA ASN A 221 15.03 0.01 21.85
C ASN A 221 15.90 -0.85 22.78
N ALA A 222 16.13 -2.11 22.43
CA ALA A 222 17.00 -3.02 23.18
C ALA A 222 18.45 -3.02 22.66
N ASP A 223 18.70 -2.42 21.52
CA ASP A 223 20.00 -2.20 20.87
C ASP A 223 20.39 -0.72 21.12
N GLU A 224 20.92 -0.43 22.35
CA GLU A 224 21.17 0.95 22.79
C GLU A 224 22.36 1.60 22.06
N ASP A 225 23.30 0.82 21.56
CA ASP A 225 24.49 1.34 20.86
C ASP A 225 24.38 1.28 19.33
N GLY A 226 23.32 0.66 18.80
CA GLY A 226 23.02 0.62 17.37
C GLY A 226 23.92 -0.31 16.56
N ASP A 227 24.55 -1.29 17.21
CA ASP A 227 25.45 -2.25 16.54
C ASP A 227 24.72 -3.47 15.95
N GLY A 228 23.40 -3.53 16.12
CA GLY A 228 22.54 -4.63 15.66
C GLY A 228 22.51 -5.83 16.61
N ILE A 229 23.11 -5.74 17.77
CA ILE A 229 23.14 -6.77 18.83
C ILE A 229 22.31 -6.29 20.01
N LEU A 230 21.37 -7.11 20.48
CA LEU A 230 20.55 -6.74 21.64
C LEU A 230 21.38 -6.68 22.92
N ASP A 231 21.49 -5.51 23.56
CA ASP A 231 22.27 -5.28 24.77
C ASP A 231 21.83 -6.10 25.98
N ASN A 232 20.65 -6.68 25.94
CA ASN A 232 20.09 -7.51 27.00
C ASN A 232 20.54 -8.99 26.99
N GLU A 233 21.35 -9.39 26.02
CA GLU A 233 21.84 -10.79 25.86
C GLU A 233 23.26 -11.02 26.40
N MET A 234 23.84 -10.07 27.12
CA MET A 234 25.14 -10.23 27.79
C MET A 234 25.03 -10.64 29.26
#